data_45f6610f896a8f74861a56de5ee0e0b1
#
_entry.id   45f6610f896a8f74861a56de5ee0e0b1
#
_cell.length_a   1.000
_cell.length_b   1.000
_cell.length_c   1.000
_cell.angle_alpha   90.00
_cell.angle_beta   90.00
_cell.angle_gamma   90.00
#
_symmetry.space_group_name_H-M   'P 1'
#
loop_
_entity.id
_entity.type
_entity.pdbx_description
1 polymer ?
#
loop_
_entity_poly.entity_id
_entity_poly.type
_entity_poly.pdbx_seq_one_letter_code
_entity_poly.pdbx_strand_id
1 'polypeptide(L)'
;MSRFITLAIHTYEKALSLRTLLENEGINVELHNVNLEDPRLSSGVRVRIPEHDLPLALRIVENRELFADNGSPDRPAHTVLVPVDFSEHSYNAACAACEVGRRHNGSITLLYSYLDPYLAGKVQLTDTLSYETGERGARQQLEGEARRLMDNFAERLRSHMKRGHIPIVKVNREVAEGVPEDTIVDFAKANTPRLIVMGTRSAERKQADMIGSVTAEVLDEGRFTVLTVPEPLDCEAVLSPRHILFFSNLDQNDILAIDTLYRLFGDNESTVTLAQMPRKNRFSESAAEKALSRLTEYCAENYKQYRFETAPVRITDDDEFSRLQDRYGFDLIVLPNRRRNALSRLINPGLAHRIIFGSDIPMLVIPV
;
A
#
# COMPACT_ATOMS: atom_id res chain seq x y z
N MET A 1 -9.08 28.47 -9.28
CA MET A 1 -7.84 28.23 -10.06
C MET A 1 -6.79 27.76 -9.07
N SER A 2 -6.23 26.57 -9.24
CA SER A 2 -5.16 26.08 -8.38
C SER A 2 -3.92 26.93 -8.56
N ARG A 3 -3.32 27.34 -7.46
CA ARG A 3 -2.10 28.13 -7.46
C ARG A 3 -0.91 27.24 -7.83
N PHE A 4 -0.14 27.61 -8.87
CA PHE A 4 1.08 26.91 -9.25
C PHE A 4 2.27 27.44 -8.47
N ILE A 5 3.05 26.54 -7.88
CA ILE A 5 4.28 26.84 -7.15
C ILE A 5 5.50 26.24 -7.86
N THR A 6 6.69 26.76 -7.60
CA THR A 6 7.93 26.22 -8.14
C THR A 6 8.44 25.09 -7.25
N LEU A 7 8.46 23.89 -7.76
CA LEU A 7 9.01 22.71 -7.08
C LEU A 7 10.54 22.69 -7.13
N ALA A 8 11.10 22.94 -8.33
CA ALA A 8 12.54 22.86 -8.55
C ALA A 8 12.98 23.76 -9.73
N ILE A 9 14.28 24.04 -9.78
CA ILE A 9 14.94 24.66 -10.94
C ILE A 9 16.06 23.72 -11.37
N HIS A 10 16.00 23.24 -12.62
CA HIS A 10 16.92 22.27 -13.17
C HIS A 10 17.40 22.65 -14.58
N THR A 11 18.44 21.97 -15.10
CA THR A 11 18.75 22.01 -16.52
C THR A 11 17.56 21.45 -17.33
N TYR A 12 17.46 21.83 -18.59
CA TYR A 12 16.32 21.42 -19.44
C TYR A 12 16.08 19.91 -19.46
N GLU A 13 17.12 19.12 -19.61
CA GLU A 13 17.04 17.65 -19.63
C GLU A 13 16.53 17.08 -18.30
N LYS A 14 17.05 17.59 -17.17
CA LYS A 14 16.59 17.17 -15.83
C LYS A 14 15.16 17.63 -15.53
N ALA A 15 14.77 18.80 -16.04
CA ALA A 15 13.40 19.29 -15.89
C ALA A 15 12.41 18.45 -16.70
N LEU A 16 12.79 18.01 -17.92
CA LEU A 16 11.99 17.09 -18.74
C LEU A 16 11.83 15.73 -18.06
N SER A 17 12.92 15.17 -17.54
CA SER A 17 12.88 13.88 -16.82
C SER A 17 12.01 13.98 -15.58
N LEU A 18 12.11 15.08 -14.82
CA LEU A 18 11.28 15.31 -13.64
C LEU A 18 9.80 15.52 -14.02
N ARG A 19 9.52 16.25 -15.12
CA ARG A 19 8.16 16.41 -15.64
C ARG A 19 7.53 15.07 -15.97
N THR A 20 8.21 14.24 -16.76
CA THR A 20 7.72 12.92 -17.14
C THR A 20 7.41 12.07 -15.91
N LEU A 21 8.28 12.12 -14.90
CA LEU A 21 8.11 11.38 -13.65
C LEU A 21 6.87 11.85 -12.87
N LEU A 22 6.64 13.15 -12.80
CA LEU A 22 5.51 13.76 -12.10
C LEU A 22 4.18 13.55 -12.85
N GLU A 23 4.20 13.69 -14.20
CA GLU A 23 3.03 13.48 -15.04
C GLU A 23 2.58 12.02 -15.05
N ASN A 24 3.51 11.06 -14.96
CA ASN A 24 3.19 9.63 -14.79
C ASN A 24 2.42 9.34 -13.50
N GLU A 25 2.65 10.15 -12.47
CA GLU A 25 1.92 10.07 -11.19
C GLU A 25 0.67 10.99 -11.15
N GLY A 26 0.29 11.55 -12.31
CA GLY A 26 -0.92 12.36 -12.48
C GLY A 26 -0.80 13.81 -12.01
N ILE A 27 0.41 14.28 -11.74
CA ILE A 27 0.68 15.70 -11.38
C ILE A 27 0.79 16.54 -12.66
N ASN A 28 -0.01 17.59 -12.75
CA ASN A 28 0.10 18.53 -13.86
C ASN A 28 1.35 19.39 -13.71
N VAL A 29 2.22 19.40 -14.72
CA VAL A 29 3.52 20.09 -14.66
C VAL A 29 3.67 21.16 -15.74
N GLU A 30 4.00 22.38 -15.32
CA GLU A 30 4.38 23.46 -16.21
C GLU A 30 5.90 23.69 -16.16
N LEU A 31 6.54 23.75 -17.33
CA LEU A 31 7.94 24.12 -17.46
C LEU A 31 8.06 25.59 -17.89
N HIS A 32 8.71 26.39 -17.06
CA HIS A 32 8.98 27.78 -17.36
C HIS A 32 10.48 28.04 -17.49
N ASN A 33 10.91 28.48 -18.66
CA ASN A 33 12.30 28.88 -18.88
C ASN A 33 12.62 30.17 -18.13
N VAL A 34 13.73 30.18 -17.43
CA VAL A 34 14.20 31.40 -16.73
C VAL A 34 14.86 32.40 -17.71
N ASN A 35 15.32 31.89 -18.85
CA ASN A 35 15.96 32.69 -19.90
C ASN A 35 15.14 32.63 -21.20
N LEU A 36 14.64 33.76 -21.68
CA LEU A 36 13.71 33.84 -22.81
C LEU A 36 14.38 33.77 -24.17
N GLU A 37 15.72 33.94 -24.26
CA GLU A 37 16.41 34.08 -25.53
C GLU A 37 16.88 32.77 -26.18
N ASP A 38 17.23 31.75 -25.40
CA ASP A 38 17.52 30.40 -25.92
C ASP A 38 17.22 29.31 -24.90
N PRO A 39 16.18 28.47 -25.14
CA PRO A 39 15.79 27.39 -24.24
C PRO A 39 16.87 26.31 -24.03
N ARG A 40 17.80 26.17 -24.97
CA ARG A 40 18.85 25.12 -24.92
C ARG A 40 20.07 25.58 -24.12
N LEU A 41 20.25 26.88 -23.99
CA LEU A 41 21.39 27.50 -23.29
C LEU A 41 21.02 28.01 -21.91
N SER A 42 19.75 27.93 -21.51
CA SER A 42 19.32 28.45 -20.23
C SER A 42 19.80 27.61 -19.06
N SER A 43 20.42 28.23 -18.12
CA SER A 43 20.93 27.62 -16.90
C SER A 43 19.84 27.19 -15.90
N GLY A 44 18.56 27.33 -16.24
CA GLY A 44 17.48 26.92 -15.33
C GLY A 44 16.09 26.90 -15.95
N VAL A 45 15.43 25.76 -15.84
CA VAL A 45 14.01 25.58 -16.11
C VAL A 45 13.29 25.39 -14.78
N ARG A 46 12.29 26.23 -14.52
CA ARG A 46 11.40 26.10 -13.36
C ARG A 46 10.39 25.01 -13.65
N VAL A 47 10.36 23.98 -12.80
CA VAL A 47 9.32 22.96 -12.78
C VAL A 47 8.24 23.45 -11.81
N ARG A 48 7.06 23.75 -12.31
CA ARG A 48 5.92 24.26 -11.54
C ARG A 48 4.81 23.23 -11.48
N ILE A 49 4.22 23.10 -10.31
CA ILE A 49 3.12 22.18 -10.03
C ILE A 49 2.01 22.89 -9.27
N PRO A 50 0.78 22.37 -9.28
CA PRO A 50 -0.27 22.83 -8.38
C PRO A 50 0.17 22.69 -6.91
N GLU A 51 -0.15 23.67 -6.08
CA GLU A 51 0.27 23.72 -4.66
C GLU A 51 -0.23 22.49 -3.88
N HIS A 52 -1.41 21.96 -4.20
CA HIS A 52 -1.98 20.78 -3.56
C HIS A 52 -1.22 19.47 -3.89
N ASP A 53 -0.45 19.44 -4.98
CA ASP A 53 0.35 18.26 -5.37
C ASP A 53 1.77 18.30 -4.75
N LEU A 54 2.13 19.38 -4.04
CA LEU A 54 3.47 19.53 -3.46
C LEU A 54 3.89 18.34 -2.58
N PRO A 55 3.05 17.80 -1.69
CA PRO A 55 3.44 16.68 -0.84
C PRO A 55 3.85 15.44 -1.64
N LEU A 56 3.06 15.08 -2.67
CA LEU A 56 3.39 13.95 -3.53
C LEU A 56 4.63 14.22 -4.38
N ALA A 57 4.74 15.41 -4.96
CA ALA A 57 5.88 15.80 -5.77
C ALA A 57 7.20 15.74 -4.97
N LEU A 58 7.21 16.18 -3.71
CA LEU A 58 8.36 16.04 -2.82
C LEU A 58 8.72 14.56 -2.58
N ARG A 59 7.73 13.71 -2.33
CA ARG A 59 7.93 12.27 -2.17
C ARG A 59 8.56 11.65 -3.42
N ILE A 60 8.10 12.02 -4.61
CA ILE A 60 8.65 11.55 -5.89
C ILE A 60 10.12 12.01 -6.04
N VAL A 61 10.40 13.25 -5.71
CA VAL A 61 11.77 13.81 -5.80
C VAL A 61 12.71 13.13 -4.80
N GLU A 62 12.27 12.89 -3.57
CA GLU A 62 13.07 12.27 -2.52
C GLU A 62 13.31 10.78 -2.74
N ASN A 63 12.37 10.11 -3.38
CA ASN A 63 12.42 8.67 -3.61
C ASN A 63 12.47 8.32 -5.12
N ARG A 64 13.29 9.02 -5.87
CA ARG A 64 13.43 8.85 -7.33
C ARG A 64 13.58 7.38 -7.77
N GLU A 65 14.28 6.58 -6.99
CA GLU A 65 14.49 5.15 -7.27
C GLU A 65 13.18 4.34 -7.26
N LEU A 66 12.19 4.76 -6.46
CA LEU A 66 10.87 4.12 -6.40
C LEU A 66 9.97 4.51 -7.58
N PHE A 67 10.23 5.63 -8.23
CA PHE A 67 9.41 6.20 -9.29
C PHE A 67 10.09 6.20 -10.66
N ALA A 68 11.43 6.17 -10.72
CA ALA A 68 12.22 6.26 -11.95
C ALA A 68 12.04 5.06 -12.90
N ASP A 69 11.67 3.89 -12.38
CA ASP A 69 11.46 2.67 -13.16
C ASP A 69 10.10 2.61 -13.88
N ASN A 70 9.22 3.58 -13.68
CA ASN A 70 7.91 3.66 -14.35
C ASN A 70 8.00 4.07 -15.84
N GLY A 71 9.21 4.30 -16.36
CA GLY A 71 9.47 4.77 -17.73
C GLY A 71 9.58 3.69 -18.81
N SER A 72 9.38 2.41 -18.50
CA SER A 72 9.29 1.36 -19.51
C SER A 72 7.90 1.33 -20.13
N PRO A 73 7.75 1.52 -21.45
CA PRO A 73 6.44 1.60 -22.11
C PRO A 73 5.60 0.31 -22.04
N ASP A 74 6.14 -0.78 -21.51
CA ASP A 74 5.47 -2.08 -21.37
C ASP A 74 5.01 -2.42 -19.92
N ARG A 75 5.28 -1.57 -18.93
CA ARG A 75 4.79 -1.80 -17.56
C ARG A 75 3.48 -1.04 -17.35
N PRO A 76 2.37 -1.71 -17.09
CA PRO A 76 1.14 -1.00 -16.73
C PRO A 76 1.38 -0.26 -15.41
N ALA A 77 1.33 1.08 -15.46
CA ALA A 77 1.61 2.01 -14.35
C ALA A 77 0.70 1.80 -13.11
N HIS A 78 -0.16 0.78 -13.10
CA HIS A 78 -1.19 0.55 -12.09
C HIS A 78 -1.33 -0.94 -11.73
N THR A 79 -0.21 -1.63 -11.51
CA THR A 79 -0.25 -3.04 -11.11
C THR A 79 -0.49 -3.16 -9.60
N VAL A 80 -1.46 -3.99 -9.22
CA VAL A 80 -1.71 -4.41 -7.84
C VAL A 80 -1.09 -5.78 -7.62
N LEU A 81 -0.22 -5.91 -6.63
CA LEU A 81 0.38 -7.18 -6.24
C LEU A 81 -0.49 -7.88 -5.20
N VAL A 82 -0.76 -9.15 -5.41
CA VAL A 82 -1.53 -9.99 -4.50
C VAL A 82 -0.74 -11.25 -4.17
N PRO A 83 -0.04 -11.29 -3.04
CA PRO A 83 0.53 -12.54 -2.53
C PRO A 83 -0.58 -13.51 -2.19
N VAL A 84 -0.45 -14.78 -2.61
CA VAL A 84 -1.46 -15.80 -2.39
C VAL A 84 -0.86 -17.07 -1.77
N ASP A 85 -1.61 -17.68 -0.86
CA ASP A 85 -1.33 -18.97 -0.24
C ASP A 85 -2.44 -19.98 -0.53
N PHE A 86 -3.33 -19.65 -1.48
CA PHE A 86 -4.51 -20.40 -1.90
C PHE A 86 -5.59 -20.57 -0.83
N SER A 87 -5.48 -19.87 0.30
CA SER A 87 -6.52 -19.79 1.33
C SER A 87 -7.70 -18.90 0.88
N GLU A 88 -8.82 -18.97 1.60
CA GLU A 88 -9.95 -18.05 1.38
C GLU A 88 -9.57 -16.61 1.69
N HIS A 89 -8.66 -16.37 2.64
CA HIS A 89 -8.17 -15.01 2.94
C HIS A 89 -7.46 -14.39 1.72
N SER A 90 -6.53 -15.13 1.10
CA SER A 90 -5.85 -14.65 -0.11
C SER A 90 -6.80 -14.55 -1.30
N TYR A 91 -7.86 -15.37 -1.33
CA TYR A 91 -8.90 -15.26 -2.35
C TYR A 91 -9.72 -13.97 -2.21
N ASN A 92 -10.13 -13.60 -1.00
CA ASN A 92 -10.84 -12.36 -0.72
C ASN A 92 -9.97 -11.13 -1.04
N ALA A 93 -8.67 -11.21 -0.69
CA ALA A 93 -7.70 -10.18 -1.08
C ALA A 93 -7.60 -10.02 -2.61
N ALA A 94 -7.59 -11.14 -3.35
CA ALA A 94 -7.55 -11.11 -4.81
C ALA A 94 -8.84 -10.51 -5.40
N CYS A 95 -10.00 -10.78 -4.82
CA CYS A 95 -11.28 -10.17 -5.22
C CYS A 95 -11.25 -8.65 -5.00
N ALA A 96 -10.81 -8.18 -3.82
CA ALA A 96 -10.64 -6.77 -3.53
C ALA A 96 -9.63 -6.09 -4.48
N ALA A 97 -8.51 -6.77 -4.78
CA ALA A 97 -7.51 -6.29 -5.72
C ALA A 97 -8.06 -6.12 -7.15
N CYS A 98 -9.02 -6.96 -7.58
CA CYS A 98 -9.68 -6.78 -8.88
C CYS A 98 -10.43 -5.45 -8.95
N GLU A 99 -11.12 -5.07 -7.88
CA GLU A 99 -11.84 -3.80 -7.84
C GLU A 99 -10.87 -2.59 -7.87
N VAL A 100 -9.74 -2.65 -7.13
CA VAL A 100 -8.67 -1.64 -7.23
C VAL A 100 -8.14 -1.56 -8.65
N GLY A 101 -7.83 -2.72 -9.25
CA GLY A 101 -7.35 -2.79 -10.63
C GLY A 101 -8.30 -2.15 -11.62
N ARG A 102 -9.62 -2.40 -11.50
CA ARG A 102 -10.65 -1.78 -12.34
C ARG A 102 -10.67 -0.25 -12.20
N ARG A 103 -10.68 0.26 -10.96
CA ARG A 103 -10.76 1.71 -10.69
C ARG A 103 -9.57 2.48 -11.29
N HIS A 104 -8.42 1.86 -11.30
CA HIS A 104 -7.19 2.49 -11.78
C HIS A 104 -6.78 2.04 -13.18
N ASN A 105 -7.66 1.39 -13.96
CA ASN A 105 -7.37 0.84 -15.29
C ASN A 105 -6.10 -0.01 -15.32
N GLY A 106 -5.83 -0.71 -14.22
CA GLY A 106 -4.63 -1.50 -14.00
C GLY A 106 -4.83 -3.00 -14.16
N SER A 107 -3.81 -3.75 -13.78
CA SER A 107 -3.82 -5.20 -13.73
C SER A 107 -3.52 -5.69 -12.32
N ILE A 108 -3.86 -6.94 -12.02
CA ILE A 108 -3.40 -7.60 -10.80
C ILE A 108 -2.34 -8.63 -11.14
N THR A 109 -1.39 -8.83 -10.24
CA THR A 109 -0.40 -9.91 -10.31
C THR A 109 -0.54 -10.77 -9.07
N LEU A 110 -0.95 -12.02 -9.27
CA LEU A 110 -0.96 -13.04 -8.23
C LEU A 110 0.47 -13.57 -8.08
N LEU A 111 1.01 -13.57 -6.85
CA LEU A 111 2.35 -14.07 -6.56
C LEU A 111 2.26 -15.18 -5.53
N TYR A 112 2.75 -16.35 -5.87
CA TYR A 112 2.93 -17.46 -4.94
C TYR A 112 4.40 -17.81 -4.79
N SER A 113 4.84 -17.98 -3.56
CA SER A 113 6.18 -18.49 -3.27
C SER A 113 6.11 -19.91 -2.70
N TYR A 114 7.02 -20.76 -3.14
CA TYR A 114 7.20 -22.09 -2.60
C TYR A 114 8.63 -22.27 -2.09
N LEU A 115 8.78 -23.04 -1.02
CA LEU A 115 10.08 -23.39 -0.46
C LEU A 115 10.49 -24.77 -0.92
N ASP A 116 11.72 -24.89 -1.44
CA ASP A 116 12.35 -26.18 -1.61
C ASP A 116 12.78 -26.69 -0.22
N PRO A 117 12.21 -27.82 0.28
CA PRO A 117 12.54 -28.38 1.58
C PRO A 117 14.04 -28.72 1.75
N TYR A 118 14.75 -28.93 0.65
CA TYR A 118 16.18 -29.26 0.65
C TYR A 118 17.05 -28.04 0.89
N LEU A 119 16.63 -26.85 0.46
CA LEU A 119 17.32 -25.60 0.75
C LEU A 119 17.16 -25.16 2.21
N ALA A 120 16.15 -25.67 2.91
CA ALA A 120 15.91 -25.34 4.33
C ALA A 120 16.92 -26.01 5.31
N GLY A 121 17.99 -26.61 4.82
CA GLY A 121 19.13 -27.09 5.65
C GLY A 121 18.85 -28.25 6.60
N LYS A 122 17.77 -28.99 6.40
CA LYS A 122 17.34 -30.07 7.34
C LYS A 122 17.75 -31.48 6.93
N VAL A 123 18.48 -31.67 5.83
CA VAL A 123 18.94 -33.01 5.42
C VAL A 123 20.45 -33.05 5.36
N GLN A 124 21.09 -33.81 6.27
CA GLN A 124 22.52 -34.17 6.19
C GLN A 124 22.71 -35.21 5.07
N LEU A 125 23.56 -34.87 4.11
CA LEU A 125 23.72 -35.60 2.88
C LEU A 125 25.00 -36.45 2.90
N THR A 126 24.84 -37.72 2.52
CA THR A 126 25.93 -38.70 2.50
C THR A 126 26.34 -39.19 1.11
N ASP A 127 25.68 -38.78 0.01
CA ASP A 127 26.04 -39.26 -1.33
C ASP A 127 25.72 -38.25 -2.44
N THR A 128 26.79 -37.72 -3.09
CA THR A 128 26.72 -36.53 -3.97
C THR A 128 26.18 -36.81 -5.38
N LEU A 129 26.26 -37.99 -5.94
CA LEU A 129 25.95 -38.29 -7.34
C LEU A 129 24.52 -38.76 -7.62
N SER A 130 23.91 -39.47 -6.71
CA SER A 130 22.46 -39.82 -6.76
C SER A 130 21.56 -38.67 -6.36
N TYR A 131 22.14 -37.63 -5.79
CA TYR A 131 21.53 -36.47 -5.21
C TYR A 131 21.08 -35.44 -6.26
N GLU A 132 21.97 -35.08 -7.20
CA GLU A 132 21.67 -34.06 -8.20
C GLU A 132 20.49 -34.41 -9.13
N THR A 133 20.31 -35.69 -9.46
CA THR A 133 19.18 -36.13 -10.30
C THR A 133 17.86 -36.23 -9.54
N GLY A 134 17.91 -36.60 -8.25
CA GLY A 134 16.75 -36.63 -7.35
C GLY A 134 16.24 -35.24 -7.01
N GLU A 135 17.13 -34.30 -6.74
CA GLU A 135 16.81 -32.90 -6.42
C GLU A 135 16.15 -32.17 -7.59
N ARG A 136 16.72 -32.28 -8.78
CA ARG A 136 16.14 -31.65 -9.99
C ARG A 136 14.74 -32.14 -10.28
N GLY A 137 14.49 -33.44 -10.10
CA GLY A 137 13.17 -34.02 -10.26
C GLY A 137 12.17 -33.53 -9.22
N ALA A 138 12.57 -33.49 -7.95
CA ALA A 138 11.74 -32.99 -6.85
C ALA A 138 11.40 -31.50 -7.00
N ARG A 139 12.38 -30.70 -7.36
CA ARG A 139 12.20 -29.25 -7.62
C ARG A 139 11.25 -28.99 -8.78
N GLN A 140 11.41 -29.69 -9.90
CA GLN A 140 10.50 -29.57 -11.03
C GLN A 140 9.07 -30.00 -10.68
N GLN A 141 8.93 -31.01 -9.83
CA GLN A 141 7.63 -31.48 -9.37
C GLN A 141 6.95 -30.43 -8.46
N LEU A 142 7.70 -29.82 -7.52
CA LEU A 142 7.18 -28.76 -6.65
C LEU A 142 6.78 -27.51 -7.46
N GLU A 143 7.62 -27.07 -8.38
CA GLU A 143 7.28 -25.98 -9.28
C GLU A 143 6.05 -26.28 -10.13
N GLY A 144 5.95 -27.51 -10.68
CA GLY A 144 4.80 -27.96 -11.45
C GLY A 144 3.52 -27.96 -10.63
N GLU A 145 3.57 -28.40 -9.39
CA GLU A 145 2.44 -28.36 -8.47
C GLU A 145 2.03 -26.94 -8.09
N ALA A 146 3.00 -26.08 -7.77
CA ALA A 146 2.78 -24.67 -7.48
C ALA A 146 2.10 -23.94 -8.65
N ARG A 147 2.56 -24.18 -9.89
CA ARG A 147 1.93 -23.63 -11.10
C ARG A 147 0.51 -24.14 -11.29
N ARG A 148 0.26 -25.43 -11.06
CA ARG A 148 -1.08 -26.02 -11.15
C ARG A 148 -2.05 -25.42 -10.13
N LEU A 149 -1.61 -25.23 -8.88
CA LEU A 149 -2.40 -24.58 -7.84
C LEU A 149 -2.72 -23.12 -8.19
N MET A 150 -1.73 -22.38 -8.72
CA MET A 150 -1.90 -21.02 -9.20
C MET A 150 -2.90 -20.95 -10.36
N ASP A 151 -2.85 -21.88 -11.31
CA ASP A 151 -3.78 -21.94 -12.43
C ASP A 151 -5.21 -22.17 -11.96
N ASN A 152 -5.42 -23.12 -11.03
CA ASN A 152 -6.73 -23.38 -10.44
C ASN A 152 -7.30 -22.17 -9.69
N PHE A 153 -6.46 -21.49 -8.91
CA PHE A 153 -6.83 -20.27 -8.21
C PHE A 153 -7.24 -19.14 -9.17
N ALA A 154 -6.42 -18.91 -10.19
CA ALA A 154 -6.71 -17.90 -11.20
C ALA A 154 -7.98 -18.21 -12.02
N GLU A 155 -8.25 -19.51 -12.30
CA GLU A 155 -9.48 -19.90 -13.00
C GLU A 155 -10.73 -19.73 -12.11
N ARG A 156 -10.63 -20.01 -10.81
CA ARG A 156 -11.69 -19.69 -9.84
C ARG A 156 -12.00 -18.18 -9.87
N LEU A 157 -10.98 -17.34 -9.85
CA LEU A 157 -11.13 -15.88 -9.92
C LEU A 157 -11.76 -15.42 -11.24
N ARG A 158 -11.29 -15.95 -12.39
CA ARG A 158 -11.87 -15.66 -13.71
C ARG A 158 -13.34 -16.10 -13.81
N SER A 159 -13.69 -17.22 -13.17
CA SER A 159 -15.08 -17.69 -13.13
C SER A 159 -15.99 -16.73 -12.39
N HIS A 160 -15.50 -16.12 -11.29
CA HIS A 160 -16.22 -15.06 -10.57
C HIS A 160 -16.35 -13.79 -11.42
N MET A 161 -15.31 -13.39 -12.16
CA MET A 161 -15.37 -12.28 -13.12
C MET A 161 -16.43 -12.53 -14.21
N LYS A 162 -16.44 -13.73 -14.80
CA LYS A 162 -17.41 -14.11 -15.84
C LYS A 162 -18.87 -14.10 -15.34
N ARG A 163 -19.09 -14.39 -14.07
CA ARG A 163 -20.42 -14.36 -13.43
C ARG A 163 -20.85 -12.94 -13.01
N GLY A 164 -19.98 -11.95 -13.15
CA GLY A 164 -20.25 -10.57 -12.76
C GLY A 164 -20.18 -10.30 -11.25
N HIS A 165 -19.61 -11.24 -10.45
CA HIS A 165 -19.46 -11.05 -9.00
C HIS A 165 -18.30 -10.12 -8.64
N ILE A 166 -17.28 -10.03 -9.50
CA ILE A 166 -16.15 -9.12 -9.39
C ILE A 166 -15.81 -8.56 -10.76
N PRO A 167 -15.16 -7.39 -10.83
CA PRO A 167 -14.83 -6.74 -12.10
C PRO A 167 -13.86 -7.56 -12.95
N ILE A 168 -13.95 -7.41 -14.25
CA ILE A 168 -13.02 -8.01 -15.20
C ILE A 168 -11.75 -7.15 -15.25
N VAL A 169 -10.62 -7.75 -14.87
CA VAL A 169 -9.29 -7.15 -14.94
C VAL A 169 -8.27 -8.12 -15.53
N LYS A 170 -7.15 -7.61 -16.02
CA LYS A 170 -6.03 -8.45 -16.45
C LYS A 170 -5.38 -9.09 -15.23
N VAL A 171 -5.23 -10.41 -15.23
CA VAL A 171 -4.61 -11.20 -14.16
C VAL A 171 -3.31 -11.82 -14.67
N ASN A 172 -2.20 -11.36 -14.13
CA ASN A 172 -0.88 -11.96 -14.28
C ASN A 172 -0.65 -12.99 -13.16
N ARG A 173 0.21 -13.97 -13.39
CA ARG A 173 0.51 -15.06 -12.46
C ARG A 173 2.00 -15.25 -12.38
N GLU A 174 2.53 -15.23 -11.17
CA GLU A 174 3.93 -15.43 -10.88
C GLU A 174 4.10 -16.49 -9.81
N VAL A 175 5.01 -17.41 -10.04
CA VAL A 175 5.39 -18.44 -9.07
C VAL A 175 6.89 -18.36 -8.90
N ALA A 176 7.33 -18.16 -7.69
CA ALA A 176 8.73 -17.97 -7.35
C ALA A 176 9.18 -18.92 -6.23
N GLU A 177 10.42 -19.34 -6.29
CA GLU A 177 11.04 -20.11 -5.22
C GLU A 177 11.64 -19.17 -4.18
N GLY A 178 11.34 -19.38 -2.91
CA GLY A 178 11.92 -18.61 -1.82
C GLY A 178 11.00 -18.49 -0.60
N VAL A 179 11.51 -17.88 0.43
CA VAL A 179 10.77 -17.52 1.64
C VAL A 179 9.70 -16.49 1.25
N PRO A 180 8.42 -16.68 1.63
CA PRO A 180 7.33 -15.83 1.16
C PRO A 180 7.55 -14.34 1.34
N GLU A 181 7.94 -13.89 2.52
CA GLU A 181 8.18 -12.48 2.85
C GLU A 181 9.28 -11.86 1.98
N ASP A 182 10.42 -12.56 1.84
CA ASP A 182 11.54 -12.09 1.02
C ASP A 182 11.13 -12.03 -0.46
N THR A 183 10.45 -13.07 -0.93
CA THR A 183 9.98 -13.15 -2.32
C THR A 183 9.01 -12.03 -2.67
N ILE A 184 8.07 -11.71 -1.78
CA ILE A 184 7.11 -10.60 -1.95
C ILE A 184 7.84 -9.26 -2.01
N VAL A 185 8.76 -9.04 -1.07
CA VAL A 185 9.53 -7.79 -0.97
C VAL A 185 10.42 -7.60 -2.20
N ASP A 186 11.13 -8.63 -2.63
CA ASP A 186 12.03 -8.55 -3.79
C ASP A 186 11.25 -8.39 -5.10
N PHE A 187 10.13 -9.09 -5.24
CA PHE A 187 9.23 -8.90 -6.38
C PHE A 187 8.66 -7.48 -6.41
N ALA A 188 8.24 -6.96 -5.25
CA ALA A 188 7.72 -5.61 -5.15
C ALA A 188 8.79 -4.55 -5.43
N LYS A 189 10.04 -4.74 -4.99
CA LYS A 189 11.17 -3.87 -5.35
C LYS A 189 11.43 -3.85 -6.85
N ALA A 190 11.39 -5.02 -7.51
CA ALA A 190 11.66 -5.15 -8.94
C ALA A 190 10.52 -4.62 -9.82
N ASN A 191 9.26 -4.71 -9.37
CA ASN A 191 8.08 -4.40 -10.18
C ASN A 191 7.32 -3.14 -9.73
N THR A 192 7.69 -2.53 -8.60
CA THR A 192 7.11 -1.29 -8.05
C THR A 192 5.58 -1.23 -8.12
N PRO A 193 4.85 -2.19 -7.51
CA PRO A 193 3.40 -2.20 -7.56
C PRO A 193 2.84 -0.96 -6.86
N ARG A 194 1.74 -0.43 -7.36
CA ARG A 194 1.04 0.70 -6.74
C ARG A 194 0.51 0.35 -5.35
N LEU A 195 0.08 -0.89 -5.18
CA LEU A 195 -0.50 -1.41 -3.95
C LEU A 195 -0.20 -2.89 -3.82
N ILE A 196 0.10 -3.35 -2.61
CA ILE A 196 0.09 -4.77 -2.26
C ILE A 196 -1.21 -5.03 -1.49
N VAL A 197 -2.00 -6.03 -1.89
CA VAL A 197 -3.23 -6.43 -1.19
C VAL A 197 -3.02 -7.80 -0.57
N MET A 198 -3.16 -7.89 0.75
CA MET A 198 -2.89 -9.12 1.51
C MET A 198 -4.11 -9.53 2.33
N GLY A 199 -4.45 -10.80 2.29
CA GLY A 199 -5.49 -11.38 3.13
C GLY A 199 -5.02 -11.53 4.58
N THR A 200 -5.93 -11.27 5.54
CA THR A 200 -5.70 -11.52 6.96
C THR A 200 -6.82 -12.38 7.55
N ARG A 201 -6.53 -13.04 8.67
CA ARG A 201 -7.50 -13.89 9.36
C ARG A 201 -8.52 -13.04 10.11
N SER A 202 -9.72 -13.58 10.37
CA SER A 202 -10.75 -12.88 11.14
C SER A 202 -10.52 -12.98 12.65
N ALA A 203 -11.08 -12.01 13.40
CA ALA A 203 -11.05 -11.94 14.86
C ALA A 203 -11.70 -13.13 15.57
N GLU A 204 -12.61 -13.84 14.92
CA GLU A 204 -13.32 -14.99 15.53
C GLU A 204 -12.40 -16.19 15.85
N ARG A 205 -11.23 -16.30 15.20
CA ARG A 205 -10.22 -17.33 15.47
C ARG A 205 -9.21 -16.90 16.54
N LYS A 206 -9.68 -16.45 17.68
CA LYS A 206 -9.01 -15.76 18.81
C LYS A 206 -7.79 -16.45 19.46
N GLN A 207 -7.20 -17.48 18.91
CA GLN A 207 -6.06 -18.20 19.52
C GLN A 207 -4.73 -18.10 18.77
N ALA A 208 -4.67 -17.39 17.67
CA ALA A 208 -3.41 -17.16 16.95
C ALA A 208 -3.36 -15.70 16.49
N ASP A 209 -2.18 -15.14 16.37
CA ASP A 209 -1.95 -13.81 15.84
C ASP A 209 -2.76 -13.59 14.55
N MET A 210 -3.60 -12.56 14.53
CA MET A 210 -4.60 -12.34 13.47
C MET A 210 -3.96 -11.94 12.14
N ILE A 211 -2.80 -11.30 12.21
CA ILE A 211 -1.96 -11.07 11.04
C ILE A 211 -0.95 -12.21 10.96
N GLY A 212 -0.92 -12.89 9.80
CA GLY A 212 0.10 -13.90 9.53
C GLY A 212 1.51 -13.29 9.55
N SER A 213 2.52 -14.10 9.92
CA SER A 213 3.92 -13.66 9.97
C SER A 213 4.36 -12.97 8.67
N VAL A 214 4.01 -13.51 7.51
CA VAL A 214 4.32 -12.95 6.19
C VAL A 214 3.76 -11.53 6.02
N THR A 215 2.51 -11.30 6.39
CA THR A 215 1.91 -9.97 6.30
C THR A 215 2.60 -8.99 7.25
N ALA A 216 2.92 -9.43 8.48
CA ALA A 216 3.61 -8.61 9.46
C ALA A 216 5.00 -8.19 8.95
N GLU A 217 5.76 -9.10 8.35
CA GLU A 217 7.10 -8.81 7.83
C GLU A 217 7.07 -7.89 6.60
N VAL A 218 6.13 -8.09 5.67
CA VAL A 218 5.94 -7.18 4.53
C VAL A 218 5.57 -5.77 5.00
N LEU A 219 4.73 -5.66 6.04
CA LEU A 219 4.38 -4.37 6.65
C LEU A 219 5.57 -3.72 7.37
N ASP A 220 6.44 -4.52 8.02
CA ASP A 220 7.60 -4.02 8.76
C ASP A 220 8.72 -3.52 7.84
N GLU A 221 8.82 -4.03 6.62
CA GLU A 221 9.73 -3.48 5.59
C GLU A 221 9.41 -2.00 5.30
N GLY A 222 8.15 -1.57 5.44
CA GLY A 222 7.72 -0.17 5.47
C GLY A 222 7.99 0.62 4.18
N ARG A 223 8.12 -0.06 3.04
CA ARG A 223 8.44 0.56 1.73
C ARG A 223 7.25 0.64 0.79
N PHE A 224 6.26 -0.20 1.00
CA PHE A 224 5.15 -0.36 0.07
C PHE A 224 3.84 0.07 0.72
N THR A 225 2.92 0.58 -0.09
CA THR A 225 1.54 0.75 0.35
C THR A 225 0.89 -0.62 0.40
N VAL A 226 0.36 -1.02 1.55
CA VAL A 226 -0.23 -2.33 1.78
C VAL A 226 -1.66 -2.17 2.27
N LEU A 227 -2.61 -2.84 1.61
CA LEU A 227 -3.99 -2.98 2.05
C LEU A 227 -4.18 -4.39 2.61
N THR A 228 -4.54 -4.50 3.89
CA THR A 228 -4.93 -5.78 4.46
C THR A 228 -6.44 -5.95 4.37
N VAL A 229 -6.88 -7.15 3.98
CA VAL A 229 -8.29 -7.49 3.79
C VAL A 229 -8.64 -8.65 4.73
N PRO A 230 -9.36 -8.41 5.82
CA PRO A 230 -9.80 -9.47 6.73
C PRO A 230 -10.93 -10.31 6.10
N GLU A 231 -11.16 -11.50 6.64
CA GLU A 231 -12.25 -12.40 6.27
C GLU A 231 -13.37 -12.31 7.34
N PRO A 232 -14.65 -12.36 6.98
CA PRO A 232 -15.23 -12.22 5.65
C PRO A 232 -15.57 -10.76 5.34
N LEU A 233 -15.17 -10.25 4.20
CA LEU A 233 -15.53 -8.90 3.79
C LEU A 233 -16.11 -8.91 2.37
N ASP A 234 -17.14 -8.09 2.16
CA ASP A 234 -17.61 -7.75 0.84
C ASP A 234 -16.53 -6.93 0.12
N CYS A 235 -16.03 -7.45 -1.00
CA CYS A 235 -14.94 -6.84 -1.75
C CYS A 235 -15.27 -5.42 -2.24
N GLU A 236 -16.55 -5.11 -2.50
CA GLU A 236 -16.99 -3.79 -2.92
C GLU A 236 -16.99 -2.80 -1.74
N ALA A 237 -17.38 -3.26 -0.55
CA ALA A 237 -17.39 -2.44 0.68
C ALA A 237 -15.97 -1.99 1.07
N VAL A 238 -14.95 -2.85 0.93
CA VAL A 238 -13.54 -2.52 1.23
C VAL A 238 -13.05 -1.30 0.46
N LEU A 239 -13.57 -1.09 -0.75
CA LEU A 239 -13.09 -0.07 -1.67
C LEU A 239 -13.99 1.16 -1.79
N SER A 240 -15.08 1.15 -1.05
CA SER A 240 -15.97 2.30 -0.92
C SER A 240 -16.13 2.67 0.55
N PRO A 241 -15.01 2.92 1.28
CA PRO A 241 -15.07 3.24 2.69
C PRO A 241 -15.85 4.55 2.88
N ARG A 242 -16.81 4.53 3.81
CA ARG A 242 -17.62 5.70 4.17
C ARG A 242 -17.07 6.41 5.39
N HIS A 243 -16.52 5.64 6.32
CA HIS A 243 -15.98 6.11 7.58
C HIS A 243 -14.55 5.62 7.78
N ILE A 244 -13.59 6.50 7.55
CA ILE A 244 -12.16 6.20 7.61
C ILE A 244 -11.58 6.71 8.92
N LEU A 245 -10.90 5.84 9.67
CA LEU A 245 -10.09 6.24 10.81
C LEU A 245 -8.64 6.42 10.37
N PHE A 246 -8.13 7.64 10.43
CA PHE A 246 -6.75 7.97 10.07
C PHE A 246 -5.93 8.26 11.33
N PHE A 247 -4.93 7.45 11.61
CA PHE A 247 -3.99 7.67 12.71
C PHE A 247 -2.87 8.62 12.33
N SER A 248 -2.94 9.85 12.81
CA SER A 248 -1.96 10.91 12.56
C SER A 248 -0.71 10.74 13.43
N ASN A 249 0.45 10.93 12.81
CA ASN A 249 1.74 11.07 13.51
C ASN A 249 2.00 12.49 14.01
N LEU A 250 1.10 13.43 13.71
CA LEU A 250 1.21 14.87 13.97
C LEU A 250 2.43 15.51 13.31
N ASP A 251 2.71 15.12 12.08
CA ASP A 251 3.78 15.72 11.29
C ASP A 251 3.38 15.89 9.81
N GLN A 252 4.24 16.59 9.06
CA GLN A 252 3.97 16.88 7.65
C GLN A 252 3.84 15.65 6.73
N ASN A 253 4.34 14.48 7.16
CA ASN A 253 4.24 13.26 6.36
C ASN A 253 2.81 12.70 6.36
N ASP A 254 1.96 13.11 7.31
CA ASP A 254 0.55 12.74 7.30
C ASP A 254 -0.17 13.23 6.04
N ILE A 255 0.26 14.39 5.49
CA ILE A 255 -0.29 14.93 4.25
C ILE A 255 0.02 14.00 3.07
N LEU A 256 1.23 13.40 3.03
CA LEU A 256 1.60 12.43 1.99
C LEU A 256 0.74 11.16 2.06
N ALA A 257 0.43 10.72 3.28
CA ALA A 257 -0.44 9.57 3.48
C ALA A 257 -1.90 9.89 3.08
N ILE A 258 -2.40 11.06 3.42
CA ILE A 258 -3.75 11.53 3.03
C ILE A 258 -3.84 11.66 1.51
N ASP A 259 -2.82 12.20 0.85
CA ASP A 259 -2.77 12.28 -0.61
C ASP A 259 -2.81 10.89 -1.25
N THR A 260 -2.05 9.93 -0.71
CA THR A 260 -2.06 8.54 -1.19
C THR A 260 -3.44 7.89 -0.97
N LEU A 261 -4.06 8.08 0.20
CA LEU A 261 -5.42 7.64 0.48
C LEU A 261 -6.41 8.22 -0.53
N TYR A 262 -6.34 9.52 -0.76
CA TYR A 262 -7.22 10.21 -1.71
C TYR A 262 -7.06 9.70 -3.14
N ARG A 263 -5.83 9.42 -3.58
CA ARG A 263 -5.56 8.82 -4.90
C ARG A 263 -6.07 7.40 -5.07
N LEU A 264 -6.15 6.64 -3.99
CA LEU A 264 -6.65 5.26 -4.02
C LEU A 264 -8.18 5.20 -3.94
N PHE A 265 -8.81 6.09 -3.16
CA PHE A 265 -10.23 6.02 -2.80
C PHE A 265 -11.00 7.34 -3.00
N GLY A 266 -10.38 8.37 -3.58
CA GLY A 266 -10.94 9.72 -3.67
C GLY A 266 -12.18 9.88 -4.55
N ASP A 267 -12.58 8.83 -5.27
CA ASP A 267 -13.83 8.82 -6.03
C ASP A 267 -15.08 8.66 -5.12
N ASN A 268 -14.87 8.35 -3.83
CA ASN A 268 -15.93 8.15 -2.87
C ASN A 268 -16.12 9.38 -1.98
N GLU A 269 -17.36 9.66 -1.62
CA GLU A 269 -17.67 10.59 -0.52
C GLU A 269 -17.44 9.86 0.81
N SER A 270 -16.38 10.23 1.52
CA SER A 270 -15.99 9.58 2.78
C SER A 270 -15.82 10.60 3.89
N THR A 271 -16.12 10.20 5.12
CA THR A 271 -15.74 10.95 6.33
C THR A 271 -14.42 10.39 6.87
N VAL A 272 -13.41 11.23 7.00
CA VAL A 272 -12.10 10.87 7.55
C VAL A 272 -11.97 11.45 8.96
N THR A 273 -11.97 10.57 9.95
CA THR A 273 -11.75 10.93 11.36
C THR A 273 -10.26 10.85 11.67
N LEU A 274 -9.65 12.00 11.95
CA LEU A 274 -8.24 12.09 12.32
C LEU A 274 -8.08 11.83 13.82
N ALA A 275 -7.29 10.82 14.17
CA ALA A 275 -6.95 10.48 15.56
C ALA A 275 -5.43 10.51 15.75
N GLN A 276 -4.99 10.90 16.95
CA GLN A 276 -3.58 10.82 17.28
C GLN A 276 -3.13 9.37 17.44
N MET A 277 -2.00 9.01 16.80
CA MET A 277 -1.38 7.70 17.02
C MET A 277 -1.03 7.50 18.50
N PRO A 278 -1.46 6.39 19.16
CA PRO A 278 -1.10 6.11 20.53
C PRO A 278 0.42 5.89 20.66
N ARG A 279 1.14 6.89 21.15
CA ARG A 279 2.59 6.85 21.42
C ARG A 279 2.90 7.43 22.78
N LYS A 280 3.99 6.97 23.43
CA LYS A 280 4.55 7.61 24.61
C LYS A 280 4.93 9.06 24.28
N ASN A 281 4.34 9.99 25.01
CA ASN A 281 4.33 11.45 24.94
C ASN A 281 5.50 12.12 24.20
N ARG A 282 5.22 12.69 23.01
CA ARG A 282 6.05 13.73 22.38
C ARG A 282 5.45 15.13 22.48
N PHE A 283 4.13 15.23 22.66
CA PHE A 283 3.40 16.50 22.66
C PHE A 283 2.51 16.59 23.90
N SER A 284 2.33 17.81 24.42
CA SER A 284 1.25 18.09 25.37
C SER A 284 -0.10 17.90 24.66
N GLU A 285 -1.13 17.55 25.40
CA GLU A 285 -2.48 17.30 24.88
C GLU A 285 -2.99 18.49 24.03
N SER A 286 -2.87 19.70 24.55
CA SER A 286 -3.22 20.95 23.84
C SER A 286 -2.42 21.20 22.55
N ALA A 287 -1.15 20.76 22.47
CA ALA A 287 -0.36 20.89 21.25
C ALA A 287 -0.81 19.87 20.20
N ALA A 288 -1.17 18.66 20.60
CA ALA A 288 -1.68 17.62 19.74
C ALA A 288 -3.06 17.99 19.15
N GLU A 289 -3.97 18.49 19.97
CA GLU A 289 -5.28 18.99 19.51
C GLU A 289 -5.14 20.12 18.48
N LYS A 290 -4.27 21.09 18.73
CA LYS A 290 -4.00 22.18 17.78
C LYS A 290 -3.41 21.67 16.48
N ALA A 291 -2.53 20.67 16.53
CA ALA A 291 -1.93 20.09 15.33
C ALA A 291 -2.99 19.32 14.50
N LEU A 292 -3.85 18.54 15.16
CA LEU A 292 -4.96 17.83 14.50
C LEU A 292 -5.95 18.83 13.87
N SER A 293 -6.34 19.89 14.59
CA SER A 293 -7.24 20.91 14.07
C SER A 293 -6.70 21.58 12.80
N ARG A 294 -5.42 21.96 12.80
CA ARG A 294 -4.77 22.53 11.63
C ARG A 294 -4.70 21.57 10.44
N LEU A 295 -4.40 20.29 10.72
CA LEU A 295 -4.39 19.27 9.69
C LEU A 295 -5.80 19.07 9.11
N THR A 296 -6.83 19.03 9.96
CA THR A 296 -8.24 18.93 9.56
C THR A 296 -8.64 20.09 8.64
N GLU A 297 -8.33 21.34 9.05
CA GLU A 297 -8.61 22.54 8.25
C GLU A 297 -7.92 22.49 6.88
N TYR A 298 -6.61 22.19 6.86
CA TYR A 298 -5.85 22.03 5.62
C TYR A 298 -6.46 20.96 4.69
N CYS A 299 -6.79 19.79 5.24
CA CYS A 299 -7.36 18.69 4.45
C CYS A 299 -8.75 19.04 3.92
N ALA A 300 -9.61 19.68 4.71
CA ALA A 300 -10.94 20.13 4.27
C ALA A 300 -10.87 21.16 3.12
N GLU A 301 -9.82 21.95 3.06
CA GLU A 301 -9.60 22.90 1.95
C GLU A 301 -9.11 22.23 0.68
N ASN A 302 -8.29 21.18 0.78
CA ASN A 302 -7.59 20.59 -0.35
C ASN A 302 -8.25 19.33 -0.91
N TYR A 303 -8.98 18.56 -0.11
CA TYR A 303 -9.61 17.28 -0.50
C TYR A 303 -11.15 17.36 -0.39
N LYS A 304 -11.79 18.04 -1.31
CA LYS A 304 -13.21 18.43 -1.27
C LYS A 304 -14.22 17.27 -1.25
N GLN A 305 -13.83 16.08 -1.70
CA GLN A 305 -14.70 14.90 -1.70
C GLN A 305 -14.75 14.22 -0.31
N TYR A 306 -13.75 14.53 0.55
CA TYR A 306 -13.70 14.00 1.89
C TYR A 306 -14.20 15.03 2.91
N ARG A 307 -14.99 14.56 3.87
CA ARG A 307 -15.28 15.31 5.08
C ARG A 307 -14.26 14.95 6.14
N PHE A 308 -13.52 15.92 6.63
CA PHE A 308 -12.54 15.71 7.70
C PHE A 308 -13.10 16.14 9.05
N GLU A 309 -12.87 15.31 10.06
CA GLU A 309 -13.19 15.60 11.44
C GLU A 309 -12.08 15.07 12.37
N THR A 310 -12.01 15.60 13.58
CA THR A 310 -11.06 15.14 14.59
C THR A 310 -11.77 14.20 15.55
N ALA A 311 -11.12 13.10 15.94
CA ALA A 311 -11.63 12.19 16.95
C ALA A 311 -11.93 12.95 18.25
N PRO A 312 -13.11 12.74 18.86
CA PRO A 312 -13.54 13.52 20.03
C PRO A 312 -12.76 13.18 21.30
N VAL A 313 -12.11 12.02 21.33
CA VAL A 313 -11.29 11.51 22.42
C VAL A 313 -10.01 10.91 21.90
N ARG A 314 -8.99 10.90 22.74
CA ARG A 314 -7.74 10.23 22.45
C ARG A 314 -7.91 8.72 22.64
N ILE A 315 -7.54 7.93 21.64
CA ILE A 315 -7.58 6.47 21.74
C ILE A 315 -6.39 6.01 22.59
N THR A 316 -6.65 5.60 23.84
CA THR A 316 -5.63 5.17 24.81
C THR A 316 -5.72 3.67 25.13
N ASP A 317 -6.86 3.05 24.93
CA ASP A 317 -7.14 1.65 25.19
C ASP A 317 -8.15 1.04 24.20
N ASP A 318 -8.34 -0.29 24.30
CA ASP A 318 -9.21 -1.05 23.40
C ASP A 318 -10.70 -0.69 23.63
N ASP A 319 -11.07 -0.29 24.84
CA ASP A 319 -12.45 0.08 25.18
C ASP A 319 -12.83 1.42 24.53
N GLU A 320 -11.91 2.37 24.50
CA GLU A 320 -12.11 3.64 23.78
C GLU A 320 -12.21 3.43 22.27
N PHE A 321 -11.35 2.58 21.71
CA PHE A 321 -11.43 2.21 20.30
C PHE A 321 -12.78 1.55 19.99
N SER A 322 -13.19 0.56 20.79
CA SER A 322 -14.46 -0.14 20.61
C SER A 322 -15.67 0.81 20.67
N ARG A 323 -15.68 1.74 21.63
CA ARG A 323 -16.74 2.77 21.71
C ARG A 323 -16.78 3.69 20.48
N LEU A 324 -15.61 4.07 19.95
CA LEU A 324 -15.54 4.87 18.74
C LEU A 324 -16.00 4.05 17.54
N GLN A 325 -15.60 2.79 17.47
CA GLN A 325 -16.04 1.86 16.41
C GLN A 325 -17.57 1.69 16.44
N ASP A 326 -18.16 1.47 17.60
CA ASP A 326 -19.62 1.34 17.75
C ASP A 326 -20.35 2.64 17.37
N ARG A 327 -19.72 3.78 17.60
CA ARG A 327 -20.32 5.10 17.32
C ARG A 327 -20.20 5.52 15.86
N TYR A 328 -19.03 5.29 15.24
CA TYR A 328 -18.72 5.81 13.91
C TYR A 328 -18.79 4.74 12.82
N GLY A 329 -18.66 3.46 13.18
CA GLY A 329 -18.68 2.35 12.22
C GLY A 329 -17.54 2.46 11.20
N PHE A 330 -16.29 2.61 11.68
CA PHE A 330 -15.13 2.68 10.78
C PHE A 330 -15.03 1.44 9.92
N ASP A 331 -14.87 1.65 8.63
CA ASP A 331 -14.77 0.60 7.61
C ASP A 331 -13.39 0.56 6.92
N LEU A 332 -12.51 1.50 7.25
CA LEU A 332 -11.10 1.49 6.87
C LEU A 332 -10.25 2.17 7.95
N ILE A 333 -9.14 1.55 8.33
CA ILE A 333 -8.10 2.15 9.17
C ILE A 333 -6.91 2.53 8.30
N VAL A 334 -6.40 3.75 8.44
CA VAL A 334 -5.24 4.24 7.71
C VAL A 334 -4.09 4.55 8.65
N LEU A 335 -2.91 4.01 8.33
CA LEU A 335 -1.69 4.12 9.12
C LEU A 335 -0.54 4.66 8.28
N PRO A 336 -0.11 5.91 8.50
CA PRO A 336 1.17 6.39 7.98
C PRO A 336 2.33 5.64 8.66
N ASN A 337 3.12 4.90 7.88
CA ASN A 337 4.25 4.12 8.37
C ASN A 337 5.58 4.79 8.00
N ARG A 338 6.38 5.19 8.99
CA ARG A 338 7.74 5.68 8.78
C ARG A 338 8.70 4.51 8.58
N ARG A 339 9.55 4.60 7.56
CA ARG A 339 10.57 3.58 7.25
C ARG A 339 11.31 3.10 8.50
N ARG A 340 11.40 1.76 8.63
CA ARG A 340 12.09 0.96 9.65
C ARG A 340 11.60 1.19 11.10
N ASN A 341 11.08 0.13 11.69
CA ASN A 341 10.71 -0.03 13.10
C ASN A 341 9.44 0.69 13.59
N ALA A 342 8.54 1.18 12.72
CA ALA A 342 7.30 1.74 13.23
C ALA A 342 6.30 0.64 13.59
N LEU A 343 6.21 -0.41 12.77
CA LEU A 343 5.35 -1.57 13.06
C LEU A 343 5.98 -2.54 14.05
N SER A 344 7.30 -2.76 14.03
CA SER A 344 7.97 -3.57 15.07
C SER A 344 7.85 -2.94 16.46
N ARG A 345 7.71 -1.62 16.56
CA ARG A 345 7.31 -0.94 17.79
C ARG A 345 5.80 -0.98 18.06
N LEU A 346 4.99 -1.22 17.04
CA LEU A 346 3.55 -1.51 17.13
C LEU A 346 3.31 -3.02 17.36
N ILE A 347 4.22 -3.89 16.89
CA ILE A 347 4.22 -5.35 17.11
C ILE A 347 4.57 -5.71 18.57
N ASN A 348 5.23 -4.83 19.33
CA ASN A 348 5.32 -5.01 20.78
C ASN A 348 3.90 -4.94 21.37
N PRO A 349 3.49 -5.86 22.27
CA PRO A 349 2.08 -6.08 22.67
C PRO A 349 1.47 -4.88 23.38
N GLY A 350 1.33 -3.80 22.66
CA GLY A 350 0.70 -2.57 23.10
C GLY A 350 -0.66 -2.39 22.45
N LEU A 351 -1.39 -1.41 22.92
CA LEU A 351 -2.71 -1.02 22.48
C LEU A 351 -2.81 -0.89 20.94
N ALA A 352 -1.83 -0.22 20.32
CA ALA A 352 -1.82 -0.05 18.87
C ALA A 352 -1.79 -1.37 18.09
N HIS A 353 -1.07 -2.37 18.61
CA HIS A 353 -1.05 -3.71 18.03
C HIS A 353 -2.43 -4.37 18.09
N ARG A 354 -3.10 -4.33 19.24
CA ARG A 354 -4.42 -4.96 19.42
C ARG A 354 -5.50 -4.27 18.60
N ILE A 355 -5.52 -2.95 18.55
CA ILE A 355 -6.47 -2.18 17.73
C ILE A 355 -6.27 -2.48 16.25
N ILE A 356 -5.01 -2.44 15.81
CA ILE A 356 -4.65 -2.56 14.39
C ILE A 356 -4.80 -4.01 13.90
N PHE A 357 -4.42 -4.98 14.73
CA PHE A 357 -4.39 -6.38 14.38
C PHE A 357 -5.52 -7.20 15.00
N GLY A 358 -6.29 -6.61 15.90
CA GLY A 358 -7.43 -7.20 16.59
C GLY A 358 -8.79 -6.84 16.02
N SER A 359 -8.87 -6.00 14.99
CA SER A 359 -10.13 -5.60 14.36
C SER A 359 -10.35 -6.31 13.02
N ASP A 360 -11.61 -6.63 12.70
CA ASP A 360 -12.02 -7.14 11.39
C ASP A 360 -12.19 -5.99 10.37
N ILE A 361 -11.46 -4.90 10.55
CA ILE A 361 -11.52 -3.72 9.68
C ILE A 361 -10.33 -3.77 8.72
N PRO A 362 -10.53 -3.54 7.41
CA PRO A 362 -9.44 -3.37 6.47
C PRO A 362 -8.48 -2.27 6.91
N MET A 363 -7.19 -2.48 6.65
CA MET A 363 -6.18 -1.53 7.06
C MET A 363 -5.29 -1.16 5.88
N LEU A 364 -5.13 0.14 5.65
CA LEU A 364 -4.22 0.70 4.64
C LEU A 364 -2.98 1.26 5.33
N VAL A 365 -1.85 0.63 5.11
CA VAL A 365 -0.55 1.08 5.62
C VAL A 365 0.19 1.80 4.51
N ILE A 366 0.54 3.06 4.74
CA ILE A 366 1.14 3.95 3.74
C ILE A 366 2.54 4.34 4.19
N PRO A 367 3.60 4.04 3.42
CA PRO A 367 4.96 4.49 3.71
C PRO A 367 5.09 6.00 3.57
N VAL A 368 5.71 6.66 4.58
CA VAL A 368 5.90 8.12 4.62
C VAL A 368 7.28 8.51 5.15
#